data_3124495396c25ae4a1a1e85feb614050
#
_entry.id   3124495396c25ae4a1a1e85feb614050
#
_cell.length_a   1.000
_cell.length_b   1.000
_cell.length_c   1.000
_cell.angle_alpha   90.00
_cell.angle_beta   90.00
_cell.angle_gamma   90.00
#
_symmetry.space_group_name_H-M   'P 1'
#
loop_
_entity.id
_entity.type
_entity.pdbx_description
1 polymer ?
#
loop_
_entity_poly.entity_id
_entity_poly.type
_entity_poly.pdbx_seq_one_letter_code
_entity_poly.pdbx_strand_id
1 'polypeptide(L)'
;VMKAFETLHISASNPFSIVAFEAAYREGEPWLIKLLAYLQGTRDFVEQYLIEYLPKIKLIKPEGTYLLWLDCRKLGMSDTQLHHFFINEAGVGMSPGTLFGEGGHGFMRMNIGTPRHIIATALGSIRKAIK
;
A
#
# COMPACT_ATOMS: atom_id res chain seq x y z
N VAL A 1 -23.35 -12.07 -11.56
CA VAL A 1 -23.28 -11.02 -10.50
C VAL A 1 -24.64 -10.35 -10.34
N MET A 2 -25.25 -9.75 -11.38
CA MET A 2 -26.57 -9.08 -11.31
C MET A 2 -27.66 -9.94 -10.68
N LYS A 3 -27.80 -11.19 -11.15
CA LYS A 3 -28.80 -12.13 -10.64
C LYS A 3 -28.67 -12.44 -9.15
N ALA A 4 -27.45 -12.44 -8.59
CA ALA A 4 -27.22 -12.62 -7.16
C ALA A 4 -27.68 -11.39 -6.35
N PHE A 5 -27.46 -10.17 -6.86
CA PHE A 5 -27.97 -8.94 -6.22
C PHE A 5 -29.49 -8.91 -6.18
N GLU A 6 -30.15 -9.28 -7.27
CA GLU A 6 -31.63 -9.37 -7.35
C GLU A 6 -32.17 -10.40 -6.35
N THR A 7 -31.57 -11.61 -6.30
CA THR A 7 -32.03 -12.68 -5.41
C THR A 7 -31.87 -12.34 -3.93
N LEU A 8 -30.80 -11.61 -3.58
CA LEU A 8 -30.51 -11.21 -2.20
C LEU A 8 -31.13 -9.87 -1.81
N HIS A 9 -31.90 -9.24 -2.72
CA HIS A 9 -32.48 -7.90 -2.52
C HIS A 9 -31.44 -6.85 -2.07
N ILE A 10 -30.20 -6.98 -2.52
CA ILE A 10 -29.12 -6.03 -2.20
C ILE A 10 -29.25 -4.83 -3.13
N SER A 11 -29.53 -3.65 -2.57
CA SER A 11 -29.46 -2.40 -3.31
C SER A 11 -28.04 -2.13 -3.76
N ALA A 12 -27.85 -1.84 -5.03
CA ALA A 12 -26.52 -1.53 -5.60
C ALA A 12 -25.89 -0.26 -5.01
N SER A 13 -26.71 0.65 -4.47
CA SER A 13 -26.27 1.90 -3.85
C SER A 13 -27.34 2.45 -2.91
N ASN A 14 -26.93 3.16 -1.88
CA ASN A 14 -27.83 3.94 -1.04
C ASN A 14 -27.84 5.41 -1.51
N PRO A 15 -28.87 6.23 -1.14
CA PRO A 15 -28.99 7.61 -1.58
C PRO A 15 -27.75 8.48 -1.25
N PHE A 16 -27.14 8.28 -0.09
CA PHE A 16 -25.92 9.02 0.31
C PHE A 16 -24.72 8.66 -0.57
N SER A 17 -24.58 7.39 -0.95
CA SER A 17 -23.52 6.96 -1.86
C SER A 17 -23.65 7.60 -3.24
N ILE A 18 -24.86 7.76 -3.75
CA ILE A 18 -25.10 8.40 -5.05
C ILE A 18 -24.72 9.88 -5.00
N VAL A 19 -25.19 10.61 -3.99
CA VAL A 19 -24.88 12.03 -3.82
C VAL A 19 -23.39 12.26 -3.58
N ALA A 20 -22.75 11.44 -2.73
CA ALA A 20 -21.32 11.53 -2.46
C ALA A 20 -20.47 11.24 -3.70
N PHE A 21 -20.87 10.24 -4.49
CA PHE A 21 -20.20 9.91 -5.75
C PHE A 21 -20.28 11.09 -6.75
N GLU A 22 -21.48 11.65 -6.94
CA GLU A 22 -21.69 12.80 -7.84
C GLU A 22 -20.86 14.01 -7.38
N ALA A 23 -20.91 14.36 -6.09
CA ALA A 23 -20.16 15.48 -5.52
C ALA A 23 -18.66 15.29 -5.68
N ALA A 24 -18.14 14.07 -5.44
CA ALA A 24 -16.72 13.77 -5.60
C ALA A 24 -16.22 14.01 -7.02
N TYR A 25 -16.99 13.59 -8.03
CA TYR A 25 -16.61 13.80 -9.44
C TYR A 25 -16.83 15.24 -9.92
N ARG A 26 -17.83 15.94 -9.39
CA ARG A 26 -18.14 17.31 -9.80
C ARG A 26 -17.22 18.35 -9.16
N GLU A 27 -16.83 18.13 -7.89
CA GLU A 27 -16.17 19.16 -7.06
C GLU A 27 -14.85 18.69 -6.46
N GLY A 28 -14.49 17.39 -6.57
CA GLY A 28 -13.33 16.78 -5.91
C GLY A 28 -11.99 17.02 -6.56
N GLU A 29 -11.93 17.56 -7.79
CA GLU A 29 -10.68 17.72 -8.54
C GLU A 29 -9.57 18.51 -7.79
N PRO A 30 -9.86 19.66 -7.15
CA PRO A 30 -8.84 20.42 -6.43
C PRO A 30 -8.24 19.66 -5.24
N TRP A 31 -9.06 18.84 -4.57
CA TRP A 31 -8.61 17.95 -3.50
C TRP A 31 -7.74 16.81 -4.05
N LEU A 32 -8.19 16.19 -5.15
CA LEU A 32 -7.47 15.09 -5.80
C LEU A 32 -6.07 15.52 -6.26
N ILE A 33 -5.94 16.69 -6.88
CA ILE A 33 -4.64 17.25 -7.32
C ILE A 33 -3.68 17.37 -6.12
N LYS A 34 -4.15 17.89 -4.99
CA LYS A 34 -3.33 18.03 -3.77
C LYS A 34 -2.95 16.68 -3.20
N LEU A 35 -3.89 15.73 -3.19
CA LEU A 35 -3.64 14.36 -2.73
C LEU A 35 -2.58 13.66 -3.60
N LEU A 36 -2.70 13.75 -4.92
CA LEU A 36 -1.74 13.14 -5.83
C LEU A 36 -0.32 13.71 -5.64
N ALA A 37 -0.19 15.02 -5.49
CA ALA A 37 1.10 15.65 -5.19
C ALA A 37 1.68 15.17 -3.84
N TYR A 38 0.84 15.03 -2.82
CA TYR A 38 1.25 14.51 -1.53
C TYR A 38 1.71 13.05 -1.59
N LEU A 39 0.95 12.19 -2.27
CA LEU A 39 1.28 10.76 -2.45
C LEU A 39 2.55 10.58 -3.27
N GLN A 40 2.73 11.39 -4.32
CA GLN A 40 3.96 11.39 -5.11
C GLN A 40 5.18 11.71 -4.24
N GLY A 41 5.12 12.78 -3.45
CA GLY A 41 6.20 13.13 -2.52
C GLY A 41 6.43 12.08 -1.43
N THR A 42 5.39 11.34 -1.03
CA THR A 42 5.53 10.23 -0.07
C THR A 42 6.19 9.01 -0.73
N ARG A 43 5.81 8.69 -1.97
CA ARG A 43 6.47 7.63 -2.77
C ARG A 43 7.95 7.92 -2.95
N ASP A 44 8.30 9.14 -3.34
CA ASP A 44 9.69 9.55 -3.58
C ASP A 44 10.51 9.50 -2.28
N PHE A 45 9.90 9.89 -1.16
CA PHE A 45 10.49 9.74 0.17
C PHE A 45 10.79 8.28 0.51
N VAL A 46 9.84 7.36 0.27
CA VAL A 46 10.05 5.92 0.50
C VAL A 46 11.17 5.39 -0.38
N GLU A 47 11.15 5.71 -1.68
CA GLU A 47 12.18 5.28 -2.63
C GLU A 47 13.58 5.70 -2.17
N GLN A 48 13.75 6.97 -1.82
CA GLN A 48 15.02 7.50 -1.34
C GLN A 48 15.46 6.83 -0.03
N TYR A 49 14.54 6.63 0.92
CA TYR A 49 14.84 5.97 2.18
C TYR A 49 15.30 4.51 1.99
N LEU A 50 14.65 3.78 1.08
CA LEU A 50 15.04 2.40 0.76
C LEU A 50 16.44 2.35 0.16
N ILE A 51 16.75 3.24 -0.78
CA ILE A 51 18.08 3.31 -1.43
C ILE A 51 19.17 3.59 -0.38
N GLU A 52 18.93 4.53 0.51
CA GLU A 52 19.94 5.00 1.47
C GLU A 52 20.12 4.05 2.66
N TYR A 53 19.03 3.54 3.22
CA TYR A 53 19.06 2.82 4.50
C TYR A 53 18.67 1.34 4.42
N LEU A 54 18.00 0.90 3.38
CA LEU A 54 17.45 -0.44 3.23
C LEU A 54 17.72 -1.05 1.85
N PRO A 55 18.98 -1.08 1.37
CA PRO A 55 19.33 -1.43 -0.01
C PRO A 55 18.95 -2.88 -0.42
N LYS A 56 18.61 -3.72 0.55
CA LYS A 56 18.09 -5.09 0.30
C LYS A 56 16.60 -5.11 -0.06
N ILE A 57 15.87 -4.00 0.13
CA ILE A 57 14.47 -3.86 -0.24
C ILE A 57 14.39 -2.87 -1.41
N LYS A 58 13.80 -3.30 -2.52
CA LYS A 58 13.69 -2.46 -3.72
C LYS A 58 12.24 -2.08 -3.97
N LEU A 59 11.97 -0.80 -4.19
CA LEU A 59 10.67 -0.36 -4.68
C LEU A 59 10.53 -0.71 -6.17
N ILE A 60 9.47 -1.42 -6.53
CA ILE A 60 9.00 -1.47 -7.91
C ILE A 60 8.18 -0.19 -8.12
N LYS A 61 8.69 0.70 -8.96
CA LYS A 61 8.11 2.05 -9.16
C LYS A 61 6.67 1.94 -9.64
N PRO A 62 5.70 2.41 -8.87
CA PRO A 62 4.30 2.34 -9.26
C PRO A 62 3.97 3.43 -10.29
N GLU A 63 3.14 3.10 -11.26
CA GLU A 63 2.59 4.05 -12.24
C GLU A 63 1.31 4.72 -11.72
N GLY A 64 0.70 4.18 -10.67
CA GLY A 64 -0.52 4.70 -10.07
C GLY A 64 -0.75 4.16 -8.67
N THR A 65 -1.83 4.55 -8.06
CA THR A 65 -2.30 4.19 -6.71
C THR A 65 -1.39 4.69 -5.57
N TYR A 66 -1.80 4.34 -4.35
CA TYR A 66 -1.07 4.58 -3.10
C TYR A 66 -0.54 3.27 -2.48
N LEU A 67 -0.40 2.24 -3.32
CA LEU A 67 0.08 0.91 -2.92
C LEU A 67 1.45 0.67 -3.54
N LEU A 68 2.46 0.55 -2.72
CA LEU A 68 3.82 0.30 -3.14
C LEU A 68 4.12 -1.20 -3.13
N TRP A 69 4.80 -1.68 -4.17
CA TRP A 69 5.23 -3.05 -4.30
C TRP A 69 6.73 -3.13 -3.98
N LEU A 70 7.08 -3.84 -2.91
CA LEU A 70 8.43 -3.93 -2.39
C LEU A 70 9.01 -5.31 -2.69
N ASP A 71 10.10 -5.35 -3.46
CA ASP A 71 10.90 -6.56 -3.70
C ASP A 71 11.82 -6.78 -2.50
N CYS A 72 11.50 -7.78 -1.70
CA CYS A 72 12.22 -8.17 -0.48
C CYS A 72 13.10 -9.42 -0.66
N ARG A 73 13.23 -9.96 -1.88
CA ARG A 73 13.93 -11.23 -2.15
C ARG A 73 15.39 -11.22 -1.70
N LYS A 74 16.03 -10.06 -1.71
CA LYS A 74 17.41 -9.89 -1.22
C LYS A 74 17.56 -10.02 0.30
N LEU A 75 16.47 -10.10 1.06
CA LEU A 75 16.53 -10.41 2.48
C LEU A 75 16.82 -11.90 2.75
N GLY A 76 16.63 -12.77 1.75
CA GLY A 76 16.92 -14.21 1.85
C GLY A 76 15.95 -14.96 2.76
N MET A 77 14.77 -14.42 3.00
CA MET A 77 13.70 -15.00 3.84
C MET A 77 12.67 -15.72 2.98
N SER A 78 12.12 -16.84 3.48
CA SER A 78 10.91 -17.43 2.91
C SER A 78 9.69 -16.50 3.13
N ASP A 79 8.60 -16.69 2.38
CA ASP A 79 7.39 -15.84 2.53
C ASP A 79 6.83 -15.83 3.95
N THR A 80 6.84 -16.98 4.62
CA THR A 80 6.40 -17.09 6.02
C THR A 80 7.33 -16.31 6.96
N GLN A 81 8.65 -16.42 6.77
CA GLN A 81 9.62 -15.68 7.55
C GLN A 81 9.53 -14.17 7.29
N LEU A 82 9.34 -13.78 6.02
CA LEU A 82 9.19 -12.39 5.62
C LEU A 82 7.95 -11.75 6.28
N HIS A 83 6.82 -12.45 6.25
CA HIS A 83 5.59 -11.99 6.91
C HIS A 83 5.77 -11.87 8.42
N HIS A 84 6.37 -12.89 9.08
CA HIS A 84 6.68 -12.87 10.50
C HIS A 84 7.61 -11.70 10.87
N PHE A 85 8.67 -11.50 10.10
CA PHE A 85 9.63 -10.43 10.30
C PHE A 85 8.96 -9.04 10.31
N PHE A 86 8.15 -8.73 9.28
CA PHE A 86 7.50 -7.42 9.22
C PHE A 86 6.50 -7.19 10.35
N ILE A 87 5.71 -8.19 10.74
CA ILE A 87 4.70 -8.03 11.80
C ILE A 87 5.33 -8.06 13.18
N ASN A 88 6.18 -9.06 13.48
CA ASN A 88 6.59 -9.33 14.85
C ASN A 88 7.92 -8.69 15.24
N GLU A 89 8.84 -8.50 14.28
CA GLU A 89 10.15 -7.92 14.56
C GLU A 89 10.19 -6.43 14.21
N ALA A 90 9.67 -6.05 13.05
CA ALA A 90 9.60 -4.65 12.64
C ALA A 90 8.34 -3.92 13.15
N GLY A 91 7.29 -4.63 13.54
CA GLY A 91 6.02 -4.05 13.99
C GLY A 91 5.27 -3.31 12.89
N VAL A 92 5.44 -3.71 11.62
CA VAL A 92 4.85 -3.05 10.45
C VAL A 92 3.96 -4.01 9.69
N GLY A 93 2.64 -3.78 9.75
CA GLY A 93 1.65 -4.58 9.01
C GLY A 93 1.66 -4.24 7.52
N MET A 94 2.00 -5.22 6.67
CA MET A 94 1.93 -5.15 5.22
C MET A 94 1.26 -6.39 4.64
N SER A 95 0.74 -6.29 3.41
CA SER A 95 0.16 -7.45 2.73
C SER A 95 1.26 -8.29 2.07
N PRO A 96 1.37 -9.60 2.37
CA PRO A 96 2.31 -10.46 1.66
C PRO A 96 1.93 -10.58 0.18
N GLY A 97 2.94 -10.59 -0.69
CA GLY A 97 2.76 -10.63 -2.13
C GLY A 97 2.05 -11.89 -2.62
N THR A 98 2.20 -13.00 -1.92
CA THR A 98 1.54 -14.28 -2.21
C THR A 98 0.01 -14.21 -2.22
N LEU A 99 -0.61 -13.21 -1.58
CA LEU A 99 -2.05 -12.96 -1.67
C LEU A 99 -2.50 -12.53 -3.08
N PHE A 100 -1.56 -12.15 -3.94
CA PHE A 100 -1.84 -11.61 -5.29
C PHE A 100 -1.43 -12.56 -6.41
N GLY A 101 -1.07 -13.80 -6.07
CA GLY A 101 -0.71 -14.86 -7.02
C GLY A 101 0.74 -15.32 -6.92
N GLU A 102 1.10 -16.30 -7.72
CA GLU A 102 2.42 -16.97 -7.69
C GLU A 102 3.60 -16.01 -7.91
N GLY A 103 3.44 -14.99 -8.74
CA GLY A 103 4.47 -13.98 -8.97
C GLY A 103 4.77 -13.08 -7.75
N GLY A 104 4.03 -13.23 -6.66
CA GLY A 104 4.18 -12.42 -5.44
C GLY A 104 5.17 -12.96 -4.41
N HIS A 105 5.84 -14.08 -4.68
CA HIS A 105 6.83 -14.64 -3.77
C HIS A 105 8.00 -13.70 -3.51
N GLY A 106 8.30 -13.45 -2.22
CA GLY A 106 9.36 -12.54 -1.79
C GLY A 106 9.02 -11.05 -1.90
N PHE A 107 7.75 -10.72 -2.17
CA PHE A 107 7.27 -9.34 -2.23
C PHE A 107 6.34 -8.99 -1.06
N MET A 108 6.31 -7.69 -0.72
CA MET A 108 5.37 -7.11 0.25
C MET A 108 4.68 -5.88 -0.35
N ARG A 109 3.39 -5.70 -0.06
CA ARG A 109 2.64 -4.51 -0.48
C ARG A 109 2.47 -3.55 0.69
N MET A 110 3.05 -2.35 0.56
CA MET A 110 2.92 -1.26 1.53
C MET A 110 1.85 -0.26 1.09
N ASN A 111 0.99 0.15 2.00
CA ASN A 111 0.03 1.23 1.79
C ASN A 111 0.64 2.55 2.29
N ILE A 112 0.70 3.58 1.42
CA ILE A 112 1.19 4.92 1.74
C ILE A 112 0.07 5.98 1.81
N GLY A 113 -1.19 5.56 1.78
CA GLY A 113 -2.37 6.43 1.96
C GLY A 113 -2.57 6.88 3.41
N THR A 114 -1.50 7.33 4.06
CA THR A 114 -1.46 7.75 5.46
C THR A 114 -0.50 8.95 5.61
N PRO A 115 -0.52 9.69 6.73
CA PRO A 115 0.44 10.77 6.96
C PRO A 115 1.90 10.29 6.88
N ARG A 116 2.76 11.08 6.21
CA ARG A 116 4.16 10.72 5.92
C ARG A 116 4.98 10.38 7.18
N HIS A 117 4.68 10.99 8.32
CA HIS A 117 5.39 10.67 9.57
C HIS A 117 5.14 9.22 10.03
N ILE A 118 3.96 8.66 9.75
CA ILE A 118 3.66 7.24 10.03
C ILE A 118 4.52 6.34 9.15
N ILE A 119 4.64 6.67 7.86
CA ILE A 119 5.53 5.95 6.94
C ILE A 119 7.00 6.05 7.38
N ALA A 120 7.45 7.23 7.78
CA ALA A 120 8.82 7.43 8.28
C ALA A 120 9.09 6.58 9.53
N THR A 121 8.13 6.52 10.47
CA THR A 121 8.22 5.66 11.67
C THR A 121 8.30 4.19 11.29
N ALA A 122 7.45 3.72 10.37
CA ALA A 122 7.45 2.35 9.89
C ALA A 122 8.78 1.97 9.24
N LEU A 123 9.31 2.80 8.35
CA LEU A 123 10.61 2.58 7.72
C LEU A 123 11.76 2.56 8.74
N GLY A 124 11.70 3.44 9.74
CA GLY A 124 12.65 3.46 10.85
C GLY A 124 12.62 2.17 11.69
N SER A 125 11.43 1.61 11.92
CA SER A 125 11.25 0.32 12.61
C SER A 125 11.80 -0.84 11.79
N ILE A 126 11.53 -0.87 10.49
CA ILE A 126 12.10 -1.87 9.57
C ILE A 126 13.64 -1.81 9.59
N ARG A 127 14.22 -0.60 9.51
CA ARG A 127 15.66 -0.41 9.57
C ARG A 127 16.28 -0.94 10.84
N LYS A 128 15.63 -0.75 11.99
CA LYS A 128 16.12 -1.25 13.29
C LYS A 128 16.04 -2.78 13.39
N ALA A 129 15.07 -3.40 12.75
CA ALA A 129 14.87 -4.84 12.76
C ALA A 129 15.85 -5.58 11.80
N ILE A 130 16.25 -4.95 10.69
CA ILE A 130 17.27 -5.50 9.79
C ILE A 130 18.64 -5.30 10.42
N LYS A 131 19.22 -6.41 10.88
CA LYS A 131 20.58 -6.47 11.44
C LYS A 131 21.64 -6.64 10.34
#